data_8bf7886a2d290d94c1d9256529526d6e
#
_entry.id   8bf7886a2d290d94c1d9256529526d6e
#
_cell.length_a   1.000
_cell.length_b   1.000
_cell.length_c   1.000
_cell.angle_alpha   90.00
_cell.angle_beta   90.00
_cell.angle_gamma   90.00
#
_symmetry.space_group_name_H-M   'P 1'
#
loop_
_entity.id
_entity.type
_entity.pdbx_description
1 polymer ?
#
loop_
_entity_poly.entity_id
_entity_poly.type
_entity_poly.pdbx_seq_one_letter_code
_entity_poly.pdbx_strand_id
1 'polypeptide(L)'
;ICYENGLKNHIKLMNTSNMGCPVFYCLGNHDLVKGKYGEELFESIYGPVYYSFDFGSTHYIVTPMWGGDHAPGFRREDVFRWIEQDLAQQPTGKPIVFFNHDLWSTTDQFVFKLSDTEKLDLNDYNTKAWVYGHWHMHFIRQQGKIKTISTSTLDKGGIDRSVSAVRMIHADRDGNITSQLRYTYLNHSLQFASIANDACAVDAEGNLKMSVNAYHTVSPVARLTYSCVSEGGKEILRNQPLKANTDWNWSAV
;
A
#
# COMPACT_ATOMS: atom_id res chain seq x y z
N ILE A 1 1.30 4.31 -17.32
CA ILE A 1 1.70 3.63 -18.56
C ILE A 1 3.21 3.64 -18.56
N CYS A 2 3.81 2.55 -18.12
CA CYS A 2 5.25 2.39 -18.19
C CYS A 2 5.59 1.75 -19.52
N TYR A 3 6.07 2.54 -20.40
CA TYR A 3 6.72 2.08 -21.61
C TYR A 3 8.22 1.96 -21.35
N GLU A 4 8.94 1.31 -22.24
CA GLU A 4 10.38 1.11 -22.18
C GLU A 4 11.15 2.36 -21.76
N ASN A 5 10.81 3.52 -22.33
CA ASN A 5 11.44 4.80 -21.96
C ASN A 5 11.11 5.22 -20.52
N GLY A 6 9.95 4.85 -19.99
CA GLY A 6 9.57 5.10 -18.60
C GLY A 6 10.49 4.38 -17.63
N LEU A 7 10.69 3.08 -17.81
CA LEU A 7 11.60 2.27 -16.99
C LEU A 7 13.03 2.77 -17.06
N LYS A 8 13.54 3.02 -18.27
CA LYS A 8 14.90 3.55 -18.49
C LYS A 8 15.12 4.95 -17.90
N ASN A 9 14.09 5.78 -17.81
CA ASN A 9 14.20 7.10 -17.17
C ASN A 9 14.02 7.03 -15.66
N HIS A 10 13.15 6.16 -15.18
CA HIS A 10 12.92 5.98 -13.75
C HIS A 10 14.20 5.57 -13.01
N ILE A 11 14.96 4.60 -13.52
CA ILE A 11 16.22 4.15 -12.90
C ILE A 11 17.26 5.27 -12.79
N LYS A 12 17.25 6.25 -13.68
CA LYS A 12 18.16 7.41 -13.61
C LYS A 12 17.86 8.31 -12.40
N LEU A 13 16.62 8.30 -11.92
CA LEU A 13 16.18 9.11 -10.79
C LEU A 13 16.15 8.30 -9.49
N MET A 14 15.51 7.14 -9.53
CA MET A 14 15.30 6.26 -8.38
C MET A 14 16.36 5.17 -8.35
N ASN A 15 17.54 5.50 -7.86
CA ASN A 15 18.66 4.57 -7.70
C ASN A 15 19.42 4.88 -6.41
N THR A 16 20.27 3.96 -5.98
CA THR A 16 21.02 4.05 -4.72
C THR A 16 21.88 5.33 -4.63
N SER A 17 22.50 5.76 -5.74
CA SER A 17 23.34 6.95 -5.72
C SER A 17 22.55 8.23 -5.47
N ASN A 18 21.36 8.34 -6.08
CA ASN A 18 20.52 9.53 -5.91
C ASN A 18 19.77 9.52 -4.57
N MET A 19 19.35 8.34 -4.12
CA MET A 19 18.57 8.18 -2.88
C MET A 19 19.44 8.13 -1.62
N GLY A 20 20.73 7.85 -1.76
CA GLY A 20 21.65 7.71 -0.62
C GLY A 20 21.38 6.49 0.27
N CYS A 21 20.57 5.55 -0.21
CA CYS A 21 20.23 4.29 0.47
C CYS A 21 19.94 3.18 -0.56
N PRO A 22 19.94 1.90 -0.18
CA PRO A 22 19.54 0.82 -1.07
C PRO A 22 18.13 1.05 -1.62
N VAL A 23 17.96 0.78 -2.91
CA VAL A 23 16.65 0.89 -3.58
C VAL A 23 16.28 -0.48 -4.13
N PHE A 24 15.09 -0.93 -3.80
CA PHE A 24 14.52 -2.21 -4.20
C PHE A 24 13.30 -1.96 -5.08
N TYR A 25 13.09 -2.78 -6.09
CA TYR A 25 12.05 -2.57 -7.08
C TYR A 25 11.09 -3.74 -7.10
N CYS A 26 9.80 -3.44 -7.22
CA CYS A 26 8.73 -4.44 -7.31
C CYS A 26 8.03 -4.30 -8.66
N LEU A 27 7.97 -5.38 -9.43
CA LEU A 27 7.35 -5.40 -10.76
C LEU A 27 5.83 -5.26 -10.65
N GLY A 28 5.30 -4.26 -11.35
CA GLY A 28 3.86 -4.02 -11.51
C GLY A 28 3.32 -4.49 -12.86
N ASN A 29 2.00 -4.44 -13.03
CA ASN A 29 1.32 -4.88 -14.24
C ASN A 29 1.70 -4.08 -15.50
N HIS A 30 2.01 -2.79 -15.36
CA HIS A 30 2.44 -1.93 -16.46
C HIS A 30 3.95 -1.96 -16.72
N ASP A 31 4.71 -2.69 -15.91
CA ASP A 31 6.15 -2.90 -16.11
C ASP A 31 6.42 -4.12 -16.99
N LEU A 32 5.40 -4.95 -17.22
CA LEU A 32 5.42 -6.00 -18.24
C LEU A 32 5.25 -5.37 -19.60
N VAL A 33 6.33 -5.29 -20.38
CA VAL A 33 6.34 -4.65 -21.69
C VAL A 33 6.51 -5.66 -22.80
N LYS A 34 6.32 -5.25 -24.05
CA LYS A 34 6.48 -6.14 -25.21
C LYS A 34 7.90 -6.71 -25.25
N GLY A 35 7.99 -8.04 -25.29
CA GLY A 35 9.22 -8.83 -25.38
C GLY A 35 8.86 -10.29 -25.65
N LYS A 36 9.79 -11.22 -25.40
CA LYS A 36 9.51 -12.65 -25.48
C LYS A 36 8.55 -13.09 -24.38
N TYR A 37 8.81 -12.59 -23.18
CA TYR A 37 7.94 -12.75 -22.04
C TYR A 37 7.48 -11.39 -21.55
N GLY A 38 7.50 -10.66 -20.89
CA GLY A 38 7.11 -9.31 -20.51
C GLY A 38 8.08 -8.65 -19.53
N GLU A 39 8.74 -9.45 -18.72
CA GLU A 39 9.64 -8.99 -17.67
C GLU A 39 11.06 -8.71 -18.09
N GLU A 40 11.48 -9.11 -19.31
CA GLU A 40 12.89 -9.07 -19.75
C GLU A 40 13.50 -7.68 -19.64
N LEU A 41 12.74 -6.65 -19.99
CA LEU A 41 13.22 -5.28 -19.88
C LEU A 41 13.36 -4.85 -18.43
N PHE A 42 12.38 -5.20 -17.58
CA PHE A 42 12.47 -4.92 -16.15
C PHE A 42 13.70 -5.58 -15.55
N GLU A 43 13.91 -6.87 -15.80
CA GLU A 43 15.07 -7.61 -15.31
C GLU A 43 16.40 -7.04 -15.76
N SER A 44 16.49 -6.59 -17.02
CA SER A 44 17.69 -5.98 -17.57
C SER A 44 18.07 -4.64 -16.92
N ILE A 45 17.11 -3.96 -16.29
CA ILE A 45 17.29 -2.63 -15.69
C ILE A 45 17.37 -2.71 -14.17
N TYR A 46 16.49 -3.49 -13.54
CA TYR A 46 16.26 -3.51 -12.09
C TYR A 46 16.72 -4.81 -11.41
N GLY A 47 16.99 -5.86 -12.17
CA GLY A 47 17.32 -7.18 -11.63
C GLY A 47 16.10 -8.09 -11.50
N PRO A 48 16.19 -9.15 -10.68
CA PRO A 48 15.19 -10.20 -10.63
C PRO A 48 13.81 -9.67 -10.22
N VAL A 49 12.76 -10.26 -10.76
CA VAL A 49 11.37 -9.86 -10.50
C VAL A 49 10.83 -10.39 -9.17
N TYR A 50 11.50 -11.39 -8.56
CA TYR A 50 11.26 -11.84 -7.19
C TYR A 50 12.60 -12.15 -6.50
N TYR A 51 12.70 -11.77 -5.25
CA TYR A 51 13.90 -11.92 -4.43
C TYR A 51 13.59 -11.67 -2.96
N SER A 52 14.53 -11.99 -2.09
CA SER A 52 14.44 -11.70 -0.67
C SER A 52 15.74 -11.12 -0.14
N PHE A 53 15.67 -10.48 1.00
CA PHE A 53 16.82 -9.96 1.73
C PHE A 53 16.50 -9.77 3.21
N ASP A 54 17.53 -9.74 4.00
CA ASP A 54 17.45 -9.43 5.43
C ASP A 54 17.89 -8.00 5.70
N PHE A 55 17.12 -7.30 6.52
CA PHE A 55 17.55 -6.04 7.10
C PHE A 55 17.11 -5.96 8.56
N GLY A 56 18.08 -5.77 9.45
CA GLY A 56 17.84 -5.87 10.88
C GLY A 56 17.36 -7.27 11.29
N SER A 57 16.29 -7.33 12.05
CA SER A 57 15.67 -8.59 12.49
C SER A 57 14.65 -9.16 11.50
N THR A 58 14.31 -8.42 10.46
CA THR A 58 13.19 -8.72 9.56
C THR A 58 13.68 -9.28 8.22
N HIS A 59 12.97 -10.27 7.74
CA HIS A 59 13.12 -10.83 6.39
C HIS A 59 12.11 -10.20 5.44
N TYR A 60 12.60 -9.71 4.32
CA TYR A 60 11.78 -9.03 3.31
C TYR A 60 11.73 -9.87 2.05
N ILE A 61 10.52 -10.09 1.54
CA ILE A 61 10.27 -10.85 0.31
C ILE A 61 9.58 -9.92 -0.68
N VAL A 62 10.18 -9.75 -1.85
CA VAL A 62 9.59 -9.01 -2.98
C VAL A 62 9.10 -10.01 -4.00
N THR A 63 7.83 -9.90 -4.38
CA THR A 63 7.19 -10.78 -5.35
C THR A 63 6.61 -9.96 -6.50
N PRO A 64 6.55 -10.52 -7.73
CA PRO A 64 6.06 -9.79 -8.89
C PRO A 64 4.54 -9.70 -8.92
N MET A 65 4.00 -8.78 -9.70
CA MET A 65 2.63 -8.86 -10.18
C MET A 65 2.45 -10.13 -11.02
N TRP A 66 1.31 -10.79 -10.85
CA TRP A 66 1.02 -12.10 -11.44
C TRP A 66 0.62 -12.07 -12.91
N GLY A 67 0.57 -10.91 -13.51
CA GLY A 67 0.23 -10.65 -14.89
C GLY A 67 0.05 -9.16 -15.12
N GLY A 68 -0.14 -8.73 -16.36
CA GLY A 68 -0.26 -7.32 -16.69
C GLY A 68 -0.48 -7.10 -18.17
N ASP A 69 0.09 -6.02 -18.71
CA ASP A 69 -0.06 -5.64 -20.11
C ASP A 69 0.52 -6.69 -21.07
N HIS A 70 1.52 -7.45 -20.62
CA HIS A 70 2.08 -8.60 -21.31
C HIS A 70 2.24 -9.79 -20.36
N ALA A 71 2.21 -11.00 -20.91
CA ALA A 71 2.35 -12.22 -20.13
C ALA A 71 3.80 -12.40 -19.63
N PRO A 72 4.02 -12.68 -18.34
CA PRO A 72 5.34 -13.03 -17.83
C PRO A 72 5.76 -14.45 -18.23
N GLY A 73 7.06 -14.72 -18.19
CA GLY A 73 7.63 -16.04 -18.40
C GLY A 73 7.56 -16.96 -17.17
N PHE A 74 7.38 -16.37 -15.98
CA PHE A 74 7.24 -17.11 -14.74
C PHE A 74 5.78 -17.53 -14.49
N ARG A 75 5.58 -18.66 -13.79
CA ARG A 75 4.27 -19.08 -13.30
C ARG A 75 4.17 -18.77 -11.80
N ARG A 76 2.95 -18.54 -11.34
CA ARG A 76 2.67 -18.29 -9.90
C ARG A 76 3.22 -19.40 -9.01
N GLU A 77 2.99 -20.64 -9.43
CA GLU A 77 3.39 -21.83 -8.69
C GLU A 77 4.91 -21.92 -8.52
N ASP A 78 5.67 -21.49 -9.50
CA ASP A 78 7.14 -21.46 -9.41
C ASP A 78 7.60 -20.43 -8.38
N VAL A 79 6.97 -19.24 -8.37
CA VAL A 79 7.23 -18.21 -7.37
C VAL A 79 6.82 -18.68 -5.96
N PHE A 80 5.67 -19.36 -5.83
CA PHE A 80 5.21 -19.87 -4.52
C PHE A 80 6.14 -20.96 -3.97
N ARG A 81 6.63 -21.85 -4.82
CA ARG A 81 7.63 -22.85 -4.41
C ARG A 81 8.95 -22.20 -4.02
N TRP A 82 9.36 -21.16 -4.71
CA TRP A 82 10.52 -20.38 -4.33
C TRP A 82 10.31 -19.72 -2.95
N ILE A 83 9.15 -19.10 -2.69
CA ILE A 83 8.81 -18.53 -1.38
C ILE A 83 8.86 -19.62 -0.29
N GLU A 84 8.28 -20.79 -0.54
CA GLU A 84 8.32 -21.92 0.40
C GLU A 84 9.77 -22.31 0.76
N GLN A 85 10.62 -22.44 -0.25
CA GLN A 85 12.05 -22.77 -0.06
C GLN A 85 12.81 -21.67 0.69
N ASP A 86 12.53 -20.42 0.39
CA ASP A 86 13.13 -19.25 1.03
C ASP A 86 12.72 -19.19 2.52
N LEU A 87 11.44 -19.35 2.81
CA LEU A 87 10.90 -19.37 4.17
C LEU A 87 11.43 -20.55 4.98
N ALA A 88 11.65 -21.70 4.37
CA ALA A 88 12.23 -22.88 5.03
C ALA A 88 13.67 -22.66 5.52
N GLN A 89 14.38 -21.69 4.97
CA GLN A 89 15.73 -21.32 5.40
C GLN A 89 15.73 -20.29 6.55
N GLN A 90 14.58 -19.72 6.86
CA GLN A 90 14.51 -18.70 7.91
C GLN A 90 14.39 -19.32 9.30
N PRO A 91 15.02 -18.71 10.32
CA PRO A 91 14.82 -19.12 11.71
C PRO A 91 13.33 -19.04 12.09
N THR A 92 12.87 -20.01 12.87
CA THR A 92 11.50 -20.03 13.39
C THR A 92 11.18 -18.72 14.12
N GLY A 93 10.04 -18.14 13.77
CA GLY A 93 9.58 -16.89 14.38
C GLY A 93 10.20 -15.61 13.83
N LYS A 94 11.11 -15.69 12.83
CA LYS A 94 11.64 -14.48 12.18
C LYS A 94 10.52 -13.65 11.59
N PRO A 95 10.46 -12.33 11.85
CA PRO A 95 9.48 -11.45 11.25
C PRO A 95 9.64 -11.38 9.73
N ILE A 96 8.52 -11.44 9.01
CA ILE A 96 8.50 -11.44 7.54
C ILE A 96 7.61 -10.31 7.05
N VAL A 97 8.08 -9.59 6.03
CA VAL A 97 7.32 -8.55 5.33
C VAL A 97 7.35 -8.83 3.84
N PHE A 98 6.17 -8.88 3.24
CA PHE A 98 6.01 -9.03 1.80
C PHE A 98 5.82 -7.68 1.11
N PHE A 99 6.44 -7.53 -0.04
CA PHE A 99 6.15 -6.49 -1.02
C PHE A 99 5.65 -7.13 -2.30
N ASN A 100 4.51 -6.67 -2.78
CA ASN A 100 3.94 -7.06 -4.07
C ASN A 100 3.28 -5.83 -4.69
N HIS A 101 3.07 -5.83 -5.99
CA HIS A 101 2.33 -4.74 -6.62
C HIS A 101 0.85 -4.78 -6.26
N ASP A 102 0.27 -5.94 -5.98
CA ASP A 102 -1.16 -6.10 -5.68
C ASP A 102 -1.42 -6.79 -4.33
N LEU A 103 -2.64 -6.68 -3.85
CA LEU A 103 -3.11 -7.41 -2.68
C LEU A 103 -3.39 -8.87 -3.07
N TRP A 104 -2.82 -9.80 -2.30
CA TRP A 104 -3.08 -11.21 -2.54
C TRP A 104 -4.52 -11.62 -2.22
N SER A 105 -5.06 -11.15 -1.11
CA SER A 105 -6.38 -11.56 -0.63
C SER A 105 -7.13 -10.39 0.03
N THR A 106 -8.42 -10.30 -0.23
CA THR A 106 -9.32 -9.36 0.45
C THR A 106 -9.88 -9.91 1.77
N THR A 107 -9.56 -11.17 2.09
CA THR A 107 -9.91 -11.85 3.35
C THR A 107 -8.66 -12.10 4.20
N ASP A 108 -8.83 -12.74 5.35
CA ASP A 108 -7.72 -13.11 6.24
C ASP A 108 -6.92 -14.33 5.75
N GLN A 109 -7.25 -14.86 4.57
CA GLN A 109 -6.63 -16.06 4.00
C GLN A 109 -5.49 -15.69 3.05
N PHE A 110 -4.27 -15.84 3.52
CA PHE A 110 -3.03 -15.66 2.73
C PHE A 110 -2.45 -17.01 2.36
N VAL A 111 -3.18 -17.76 1.54
CA VAL A 111 -2.85 -19.12 1.13
C VAL A 111 -2.46 -19.15 -0.34
N PHE A 112 -1.26 -19.66 -0.62
CA PHE A 112 -0.78 -19.94 -1.97
C PHE A 112 -0.93 -21.41 -2.29
N LYS A 113 -1.59 -21.73 -3.39
CA LYS A 113 -1.75 -23.09 -3.88
C LYS A 113 -0.52 -23.50 -4.69
N LEU A 114 0.24 -24.49 -4.19
CA LEU A 114 1.44 -25.00 -4.84
C LEU A 114 1.12 -26.12 -5.84
N SER A 115 0.13 -26.95 -5.50
CA SER A 115 -0.43 -28.01 -6.34
C SER A 115 -1.88 -28.28 -5.90
N ASP A 116 -2.50 -29.35 -6.39
CA ASP A 116 -3.84 -29.74 -5.94
C ASP A 116 -3.88 -30.21 -4.48
N THR A 117 -2.76 -30.70 -3.98
CA THR A 117 -2.63 -31.24 -2.62
C THR A 117 -1.73 -30.43 -1.70
N GLU A 118 -0.97 -29.48 -2.23
CA GLU A 118 0.00 -28.68 -1.47
C GLU A 118 -0.37 -27.20 -1.46
N LYS A 119 -0.22 -26.59 -0.32
CA LYS A 119 -0.44 -25.16 -0.14
C LYS A 119 0.59 -24.57 0.83
N LEU A 120 0.90 -23.31 0.62
CA LEU A 120 1.68 -22.48 1.53
C LEU A 120 0.75 -21.46 2.18
N ASP A 121 0.56 -21.52 3.49
CA ASP A 121 -0.22 -20.54 4.25
C ASP A 121 0.71 -19.58 4.98
N LEU A 122 0.69 -18.31 4.60
CA LEU A 122 1.54 -17.29 5.23
C LEU A 122 1.16 -17.01 6.68
N ASN A 123 -0.02 -17.45 7.13
CA ASN A 123 -0.41 -17.37 8.54
C ASN A 123 0.33 -18.38 9.42
N ASP A 124 0.95 -19.40 8.86
CA ASP A 124 1.78 -20.36 9.59
C ASP A 124 3.16 -19.78 9.96
N TYR A 125 3.52 -18.67 9.36
CA TYR A 125 4.77 -17.94 9.59
C TYR A 125 4.54 -16.68 10.42
N ASN A 126 5.63 -16.03 10.86
CA ASN A 126 5.55 -14.74 11.55
C ASN A 126 5.44 -13.57 10.54
N THR A 127 4.48 -13.70 9.61
CA THR A 127 4.21 -12.68 8.60
C THR A 127 3.56 -11.46 9.25
N LYS A 128 4.24 -10.33 9.21
CA LYS A 128 3.83 -9.08 9.86
C LYS A 128 3.04 -8.17 8.94
N ALA A 129 3.47 -8.08 7.67
CA ALA A 129 2.81 -7.19 6.73
C ALA A 129 2.86 -7.69 5.28
N TRP A 130 1.87 -7.25 4.51
CA TRP A 130 1.80 -7.29 3.06
C TRP A 130 1.65 -5.86 2.55
N VAL A 131 2.68 -5.35 1.89
CA VAL A 131 2.74 -3.99 1.36
C VAL A 131 2.48 -4.03 -0.14
N TYR A 132 1.56 -3.20 -0.63
CA TYR A 132 1.13 -3.27 -2.02
C TYR A 132 0.75 -1.89 -2.60
N GLY A 133 0.63 -1.81 -3.93
CA GLY A 133 0.18 -0.66 -4.69
C GLY A 133 -1.10 -0.94 -5.46
N HIS A 134 -1.06 -0.83 -6.79
CA HIS A 134 -2.09 -1.19 -7.78
C HIS A 134 -3.45 -0.52 -7.63
N TRP A 135 -4.00 -0.48 -6.44
CA TRP A 135 -5.34 0.03 -6.14
C TRP A 135 -5.41 1.56 -6.11
N HIS A 136 -4.26 2.23 -6.24
CA HIS A 136 -4.16 3.69 -6.21
C HIS A 136 -4.88 4.32 -5.02
N MET A 137 -4.69 3.78 -3.85
CA MET A 137 -5.25 4.30 -2.60
C MET A 137 -4.28 4.12 -1.43
N HIS A 138 -4.40 4.97 -0.41
CA HIS A 138 -3.69 4.82 0.85
C HIS A 138 -4.62 4.16 1.88
N PHE A 139 -4.45 2.89 2.08
CA PHE A 139 -5.30 2.09 2.95
C PHE A 139 -4.48 1.15 3.84
N ILE A 140 -4.85 1.06 5.10
CA ILE A 140 -4.24 0.13 6.05
C ILE A 140 -5.36 -0.72 6.64
N ARG A 141 -5.17 -2.03 6.65
CA ARG A 141 -6.11 -2.97 7.24
C ARG A 141 -5.36 -4.04 8.01
N GLN A 142 -5.96 -4.51 9.12
CA GLN A 142 -5.53 -5.73 9.78
C GLN A 142 -6.34 -6.89 9.20
N GLN A 143 -5.68 -7.88 8.61
CA GLN A 143 -6.27 -9.10 8.05
C GLN A 143 -5.68 -10.30 8.80
N GLY A 144 -6.42 -10.81 9.79
CA GLY A 144 -5.89 -11.80 10.71
C GLY A 144 -4.64 -11.28 11.43
N LYS A 145 -3.52 -12.00 11.26
CA LYS A 145 -2.21 -11.61 11.81
C LYS A 145 -1.46 -10.59 10.94
N ILE A 146 -1.84 -10.46 9.67
CA ILE A 146 -1.10 -9.72 8.65
C ILE A 146 -1.66 -8.31 8.52
N LYS A 147 -0.80 -7.32 8.64
CA LYS A 147 -1.15 -5.93 8.33
C LYS A 147 -1.00 -5.69 6.83
N THR A 148 -2.07 -5.34 6.15
CA THR A 148 -2.02 -4.97 4.74
C THR A 148 -1.93 -3.46 4.60
N ILE A 149 -0.96 -3.00 3.79
CA ILE A 149 -0.63 -1.57 3.65
C ILE A 149 -0.60 -1.24 2.17
N SER A 150 -1.58 -0.49 1.71
CA SER A 150 -1.64 0.03 0.35
C SER A 150 -1.01 1.41 0.25
N THR A 151 -0.35 1.66 -0.87
CA THR A 151 0.15 2.98 -1.24
C THR A 151 -0.43 3.42 -2.59
N SER A 152 -0.62 4.74 -2.74
CA SER A 152 -1.08 5.35 -3.99
C SER A 152 0.09 5.79 -4.86
N THR A 153 -0.21 6.40 -6.01
CA THR A 153 0.81 6.92 -6.91
C THR A 153 1.48 8.17 -6.34
N LEU A 154 2.80 8.25 -6.53
CA LEU A 154 3.62 9.34 -6.03
C LEU A 154 3.35 10.68 -6.76
N ASP A 155 2.92 10.61 -8.01
CA ASP A 155 2.83 11.76 -8.91
C ASP A 155 1.45 12.45 -8.93
N LYS A 156 0.36 11.72 -8.68
CA LYS A 156 -1.00 12.24 -8.86
C LYS A 156 -2.00 11.86 -7.77
N GLY A 157 -1.53 11.23 -6.71
CA GLY A 157 -2.40 10.82 -5.60
C GLY A 157 -3.28 9.62 -5.95
N GLY A 158 -4.35 9.44 -5.20
CA GLY A 158 -5.20 8.27 -5.25
C GLY A 158 -6.62 8.51 -5.72
N ILE A 159 -7.29 7.42 -6.09
CA ILE A 159 -8.73 7.40 -6.35
C ILE A 159 -9.56 7.68 -5.08
N ASP A 160 -8.94 7.51 -3.93
CA ASP A 160 -9.47 7.84 -2.61
C ASP A 160 -9.38 9.34 -2.27
N ARG A 161 -9.03 10.17 -3.25
CA ARG A 161 -8.79 11.61 -3.12
C ARG A 161 -7.62 11.97 -2.20
N SER A 162 -6.74 11.03 -1.90
CA SER A 162 -5.46 11.36 -1.29
C SER A 162 -4.60 12.17 -2.25
N VAL A 163 -3.76 13.03 -1.69
CA VAL A 163 -2.74 13.74 -2.49
C VAL A 163 -1.55 12.82 -2.74
N SER A 164 -0.64 13.24 -3.63
CA SER A 164 0.63 12.58 -3.88
C SER A 164 1.39 12.35 -2.58
N ALA A 165 1.73 11.12 -2.28
CA ALA A 165 2.33 10.73 -1.01
C ALA A 165 3.20 9.47 -1.12
N VAL A 166 4.07 9.27 -0.13
CA VAL A 166 4.79 8.03 0.12
C VAL A 166 4.40 7.45 1.46
N ARG A 167 4.60 6.16 1.64
CA ARG A 167 4.50 5.48 2.93
C ARG A 167 5.88 5.30 3.55
N MET A 168 6.05 5.78 4.76
CA MET A 168 7.17 5.44 5.62
C MET A 168 6.77 4.21 6.43
N ILE A 169 7.49 3.12 6.27
CA ILE A 169 7.24 1.87 6.99
C ILE A 169 8.40 1.65 7.96
N HIS A 170 8.07 1.43 9.22
CA HIS A 170 9.04 1.14 10.27
C HIS A 170 8.82 -0.26 10.78
N ALA A 171 9.88 -1.06 10.75
CA ALA A 171 9.96 -2.35 11.45
C ALA A 171 10.82 -2.15 12.70
N ASP A 172 10.31 -2.46 13.88
CA ASP A 172 11.09 -2.46 15.10
C ASP A 172 11.91 -3.77 15.24
N ARG A 173 12.66 -3.90 16.33
CA ARG A 173 13.50 -5.10 16.59
C ARG A 173 12.68 -6.39 16.74
N ASP A 174 11.42 -6.27 17.13
CA ASP A 174 10.50 -7.40 17.29
C ASP A 174 9.70 -7.66 16.00
N GLY A 175 9.97 -6.87 14.94
CA GLY A 175 9.31 -6.95 13.66
C GLY A 175 7.91 -6.36 13.64
N ASN A 176 7.53 -5.56 14.64
CA ASN A 176 6.24 -4.86 14.58
C ASN A 176 6.30 -3.77 13.53
N ILE A 177 5.26 -3.72 12.71
CA ILE A 177 5.20 -2.79 11.59
C ILE A 177 4.28 -1.63 11.91
N THR A 178 4.83 -0.43 11.82
CA THR A 178 4.06 0.82 11.79
C THR A 178 4.21 1.50 10.44
N SER A 179 3.22 2.30 10.06
CA SER A 179 3.24 3.02 8.80
C SER A 179 2.80 4.46 9.03
N GLN A 180 3.48 5.38 8.36
CA GLN A 180 3.17 6.80 8.38
C GLN A 180 3.09 7.32 6.95
N LEU A 181 2.02 8.07 6.65
CA LEU A 181 1.88 8.75 5.37
C LEU A 181 2.76 10.00 5.33
N ARG A 182 3.37 10.27 4.18
CA ARG A 182 4.14 11.49 3.91
C ARG A 182 3.71 12.08 2.58
N TYR A 183 3.04 13.25 2.63
CA TYR A 183 2.68 14.00 1.44
C TYR A 183 3.94 14.62 0.80
N THR A 184 3.98 14.63 -0.52
CA THR A 184 5.17 15.10 -1.27
C THR A 184 5.22 16.63 -1.39
N TYR A 185 4.08 17.30 -1.34
CA TYR A 185 3.97 18.75 -1.61
C TYR A 185 3.41 19.57 -0.46
N LEU A 186 2.78 18.93 0.54
CA LEU A 186 2.08 19.60 1.61
C LEU A 186 2.59 19.16 2.97
N ASN A 187 2.77 20.11 3.88
CA ASN A 187 3.11 19.82 5.26
C ASN A 187 1.88 19.49 6.12
N HIS A 188 0.72 20.02 5.76
CA HIS A 188 -0.56 19.74 6.40
C HIS A 188 -1.69 19.93 5.41
N SER A 189 -2.80 19.25 5.64
CA SER A 189 -4.01 19.37 4.84
C SER A 189 -5.23 19.05 5.68
N LEU A 190 -6.33 19.76 5.41
CA LEU A 190 -7.65 19.48 5.95
C LEU A 190 -8.67 19.78 4.85
N GLN A 191 -9.35 18.75 4.36
CA GLN A 191 -10.26 18.85 3.24
C GLN A 191 -11.48 17.95 3.41
N PHE A 192 -12.65 18.45 3.02
CA PHE A 192 -13.80 17.56 2.83
C PHE A 192 -13.59 16.68 1.60
N ALA A 193 -13.77 15.37 1.78
CA ALA A 193 -13.62 14.38 0.71
C ALA A 193 -14.97 13.99 0.08
N SER A 194 -16.06 14.11 0.80
CA SER A 194 -17.38 13.67 0.34
C SER A 194 -18.47 14.75 0.32
N ILE A 195 -18.25 15.89 0.98
CA ILE A 195 -19.13 17.04 0.80
C ILE A 195 -18.61 17.81 -0.40
N ALA A 196 -19.00 17.40 -1.57
CA ALA A 196 -18.68 18.10 -2.80
C ALA A 196 -19.96 18.71 -3.35
N ASN A 197 -19.93 20.05 -3.55
CA ASN A 197 -20.87 20.80 -4.40
C ASN A 197 -22.36 20.49 -4.17
N ASP A 198 -23.11 21.41 -3.67
CA ASP A 198 -24.58 21.56 -3.75
C ASP A 198 -25.51 20.35 -3.52
N ALA A 199 -24.96 19.14 -3.53
CA ALA A 199 -25.66 17.91 -3.24
C ALA A 199 -25.12 17.30 -1.93
N CYS A 200 -25.34 17.96 -0.82
CA CYS A 200 -25.35 17.27 0.47
C CYS A 200 -26.46 16.21 0.38
N ALA A 201 -26.08 14.98 0.08
CA ALA A 201 -27.02 13.89 0.10
C ALA A 201 -27.37 13.59 1.56
N VAL A 202 -28.40 14.22 2.03
CA VAL A 202 -29.09 13.79 3.24
C VAL A 202 -29.79 12.49 2.86
N ASP A 203 -29.55 11.42 3.62
CA ASP A 203 -30.22 10.15 3.38
C ASP A 203 -31.72 10.22 3.75
N ALA A 204 -32.45 9.13 3.49
CA ALA A 204 -33.89 9.05 3.75
C ALA A 204 -34.25 9.25 5.24
N GLU A 205 -33.31 8.99 6.12
CA GLU A 205 -33.42 9.13 7.58
C GLU A 205 -33.06 10.54 8.07
N GLY A 206 -32.63 11.43 7.16
CA GLY A 206 -32.26 12.80 7.49
C GLY A 206 -30.80 12.98 7.94
N ASN A 207 -29.94 11.97 7.75
CA ASN A 207 -28.54 12.06 8.14
C ASN A 207 -27.67 12.60 7.01
N LEU A 208 -26.69 13.41 7.38
CA LEU A 208 -25.64 13.88 6.48
C LEU A 208 -24.36 13.07 6.71
N LYS A 209 -23.95 12.31 5.69
CA LYS A 209 -22.66 11.61 5.70
C LYS A 209 -21.54 12.55 5.26
N MET A 210 -20.51 12.69 6.08
CA MET A 210 -19.33 13.46 5.71
C MET A 210 -18.07 12.62 5.82
N SER A 211 -17.11 12.88 4.92
CA SER A 211 -15.76 12.34 4.96
C SER A 211 -14.75 13.48 4.86
N VAL A 212 -13.74 13.43 5.69
CA VAL A 212 -12.71 14.47 5.82
C VAL A 212 -11.35 13.83 5.72
N ASN A 213 -10.48 14.38 4.88
CA ASN A 213 -9.07 14.04 4.81
C ASN A 213 -8.28 15.04 5.67
N ALA A 214 -7.51 14.54 6.61
CA ALA A 214 -6.68 15.35 7.49
C ALA A 214 -5.27 14.77 7.57
N TYR A 215 -4.28 15.62 7.41
CA TYR A 215 -2.88 15.23 7.38
C TYR A 215 -1.99 16.29 8.01
N HIS A 216 -0.97 15.84 8.74
CA HIS A 216 0.12 16.67 9.20
C HIS A 216 1.44 15.89 9.14
N THR A 217 2.49 16.50 8.57
CA THR A 217 3.74 15.80 8.23
C THR A 217 4.58 15.41 9.45
N VAL A 218 4.48 16.17 10.53
CA VAL A 218 5.32 15.97 11.73
C VAL A 218 4.64 15.08 12.75
N SER A 219 3.33 15.24 12.92
CA SER A 219 2.56 14.55 13.95
C SER A 219 1.30 13.91 13.37
N PRO A 220 1.00 12.66 13.69
CA PRO A 220 -0.29 12.07 13.33
C PRO A 220 -1.44 12.91 13.87
N VAL A 221 -2.50 13.03 13.08
CA VAL A 221 -3.74 13.66 13.54
C VAL A 221 -4.42 12.73 14.53
N ALA A 222 -4.44 13.13 15.80
CA ALA A 222 -4.98 12.29 16.86
C ALA A 222 -6.51 12.37 16.99
N ARG A 223 -7.10 13.52 16.63
CA ARG A 223 -8.53 13.77 16.77
C ARG A 223 -8.99 14.83 15.79
N LEU A 224 -10.17 14.62 15.20
CA LEU A 224 -10.93 15.63 14.48
C LEU A 224 -12.31 15.82 15.12
N THR A 225 -12.78 17.05 15.08
CA THR A 225 -14.14 17.41 15.47
C THR A 225 -14.76 18.31 14.43
N TYR A 226 -16.08 18.32 14.38
CA TYR A 226 -16.85 19.24 13.55
C TYR A 226 -17.88 20.00 14.38
N SER A 227 -18.27 21.16 13.89
CA SER A 227 -19.40 21.95 14.40
C SER A 227 -20.30 22.31 13.24
N CYS A 228 -21.60 22.34 13.47
CA CYS A 228 -22.59 22.77 12.49
C CYS A 228 -23.20 24.10 12.90
N VAL A 229 -23.27 25.03 11.96
CA VAL A 229 -23.85 26.35 12.15
C VAL A 229 -24.90 26.54 11.08
N SER A 230 -26.08 27.04 11.43
CA SER A 230 -27.11 27.40 10.46
C SER A 230 -26.67 28.58 9.61
N GLU A 231 -27.33 28.81 8.48
CA GLU A 231 -27.10 29.97 7.60
C GLU A 231 -27.24 31.30 8.36
N GLY A 232 -28.10 31.39 9.36
CA GLY A 232 -28.26 32.54 10.24
C GLY A 232 -27.25 32.66 11.39
N GLY A 233 -26.18 31.83 11.38
CA GLY A 233 -25.09 31.85 12.38
C GLY A 233 -25.42 31.17 13.71
N LYS A 234 -26.57 30.52 13.87
CA LYS A 234 -26.91 29.78 15.09
C LYS A 234 -26.16 28.44 15.12
N GLU A 235 -25.43 28.18 16.18
CA GLU A 235 -24.78 26.90 16.41
C GLU A 235 -25.84 25.80 16.62
N ILE A 236 -25.75 24.71 15.83
CA ILE A 236 -26.63 23.54 15.90
C ILE A 236 -25.94 22.41 16.62
N LEU A 237 -24.68 22.14 16.26
CA LEU A 237 -23.83 21.13 16.88
C LEU A 237 -22.45 21.73 17.18
N ARG A 238 -21.82 21.30 18.24
CA ARG A 238 -20.50 21.76 18.62
C ARG A 238 -19.56 20.62 18.96
N ASN A 239 -18.32 20.69 18.42
CA ASN A 239 -17.21 19.78 18.74
C ASN A 239 -17.57 18.29 18.70
N GLN A 240 -18.41 17.88 17.76
CA GLN A 240 -18.75 16.49 17.59
C GLN A 240 -17.53 15.73 17.03
N PRO A 241 -17.21 14.54 17.54
CA PRO A 241 -16.06 13.78 17.08
C PRO A 241 -16.30 13.14 15.72
N LEU A 242 -15.28 13.13 14.86
CA LEU A 242 -15.24 12.26 13.69
C LEU A 242 -14.53 10.95 14.06
N LYS A 243 -14.96 9.87 13.42
CA LYS A 243 -14.34 8.55 13.53
C LYS A 243 -13.21 8.44 12.50
N ALA A 244 -12.02 8.03 12.95
CA ALA A 244 -10.92 7.69 12.05
C ALA A 244 -11.23 6.42 11.26
N ASN A 245 -11.15 6.48 9.94
CA ASN A 245 -11.26 5.33 9.04
C ASN A 245 -9.87 4.80 8.67
N THR A 246 -8.92 5.73 8.50
CA THR A 246 -7.51 5.45 8.21
C THR A 246 -6.65 6.44 9.01
N ASP A 247 -5.34 6.44 8.78
CA ASP A 247 -4.41 7.41 9.37
C ASP A 247 -4.52 8.84 8.78
N TRP A 248 -5.37 9.04 7.78
CA TRP A 248 -5.55 10.33 7.09
C TRP A 248 -7.00 10.63 6.70
N ASN A 249 -7.94 9.69 6.85
CA ASN A 249 -9.36 9.86 6.50
C ASN A 249 -10.27 9.60 7.71
N TRP A 250 -11.28 10.43 7.85
CA TRP A 250 -12.20 10.48 8.97
C TRP A 250 -13.64 10.63 8.45
N SER A 251 -14.62 10.13 9.21
CA SER A 251 -16.03 10.28 8.83
C SER A 251 -16.95 10.51 10.01
N ALA A 252 -18.12 11.09 9.71
CA ALA A 252 -19.27 11.17 10.60
C ALA A 252 -20.56 10.97 9.80
N VAL A 253 -21.63 10.63 10.51
CA VAL A 253 -23.00 10.55 10.02
C VAL A 253 -23.89 11.39 10.92
#